data_0ec94154d59ab54ac961f9d81d410f30
#
_entry.id   0ec94154d59ab54ac961f9d81d410f30
#
_cell.length_a   1.000
_cell.length_b   1.000
_cell.length_c   1.000
_cell.angle_alpha   90.00
_cell.angle_beta   90.00
_cell.angle_gamma   90.00
#
_symmetry.space_group_name_H-M   'P 1'
#
loop_
_entity.id
_entity.type
_entity.pdbx_description
1 polymer ?
#
loop_
_entity_poly.entity_id
_entity_poly.type
_entity_poly.pdbx_seq_one_letter_code
_entity_poly.pdbx_strand_id
1 'polypeptide(L)' 'MAEEKELKFEEALKRLEEVVEKLEDESVTLEKSIELFEEGTKLSKYCSEILEQAEIRIENVNSNETE' A
#
# COMPACT_ATOMS: atom_id res chain seq x y z
N MET A 1 -12.43 5.11 -12.18
CA MET A 1 -12.42 3.90 -12.92
C MET A 1 -11.19 3.09 -12.58
N ALA A 2 -11.01 1.96 -13.27
CA ALA A 2 -9.91 1.06 -12.96
C ALA A 2 -8.55 1.73 -13.08
N GLU A 3 -8.38 2.55 -14.12
CA GLU A 3 -7.11 3.24 -14.32
C GLU A 3 -6.77 4.20 -13.20
N GLU A 4 -7.76 4.90 -12.70
CA GLU A 4 -7.55 5.83 -11.59
C GLU A 4 -7.12 5.09 -10.33
N LYS A 5 -7.73 3.94 -10.07
CA LYS A 5 -7.39 3.15 -8.91
C LYS A 5 -5.97 2.60 -9.02
N GLU A 6 -5.59 2.19 -10.20
CA GLU A 6 -4.23 1.70 -10.43
C GLU A 6 -3.19 2.79 -10.20
N LEU A 7 -3.46 4.00 -10.70
CA LEU A 7 -2.57 5.12 -10.50
C LEU A 7 -2.45 5.49 -9.04
N LYS A 8 -3.58 5.50 -8.34
CA LYS A 8 -3.57 5.82 -6.92
C LYS A 8 -2.82 4.77 -6.13
N PHE A 9 -2.99 3.51 -6.49
CA PHE A 9 -2.29 2.44 -5.83
C PHE A 9 -0.77 2.57 -6.06
N GLU A 10 -0.37 2.82 -7.30
CA GLU A 10 1.04 2.98 -7.62
C GLU A 10 1.66 4.17 -6.91
N GLU A 11 0.93 5.27 -6.84
CA GLU A 11 1.41 6.46 -6.15
C GLU A 11 1.55 6.19 -4.65
N ALA A 12 0.57 5.52 -4.08
CA ALA A 12 0.61 5.19 -2.66
C ALA A 12 1.75 4.24 -2.36
N LEU A 13 1.96 3.26 -3.23
CA LEU A 13 3.05 2.31 -3.06
C LEU A 13 4.40 3.00 -3.15
N LYS A 14 4.53 3.90 -4.09
CA LYS A 14 5.76 4.66 -4.26
C LYS A 14 6.05 5.52 -3.03
N ARG A 15 5.02 6.17 -2.51
CA ARG A 15 5.16 6.96 -1.30
C ARG A 15 5.53 6.09 -0.12
N LEU A 16 4.93 4.91 -0.03
CA LEU A 16 5.25 3.97 1.03
C LEU A 16 6.72 3.57 0.98
N GLU A 17 7.23 3.33 -0.22
CA GLU A 17 8.64 3.01 -0.39
C GLU A 17 9.53 4.15 0.11
N GLU A 18 9.15 5.39 -0.20
CA GLU A 18 9.89 6.55 0.28
C GLU A 18 9.86 6.66 1.79
N VAL A 19 8.71 6.37 2.38
CA VAL A 19 8.55 6.40 3.83
C VAL A 19 9.46 5.36 4.48
N VAL A 20 9.50 4.16 3.93
CA VAL A 20 10.35 3.10 4.45
C VAL A 20 11.82 3.50 4.35
N GLU A 21 12.23 4.07 3.22
CA GLU A 21 13.60 4.51 3.05
C GLU A 21 13.99 5.56 4.09
N LYS A 22 13.08 6.50 4.34
CA LYS A 22 13.35 7.53 5.34
C LYS A 22 13.41 6.96 6.75
N LEU A 23 12.61 5.93 7.02
CA LEU A 23 12.64 5.27 8.32
C LEU A 23 13.94 4.52 8.55
N GLU A 24 14.57 4.07 7.47
CA GLU A 24 15.84 3.37 7.56
C GLU A 24 17.01 4.32 7.74
N ASP A 25 16.79 5.59 7.52
CA ASP A 25 17.82 6.61 7.69
C ASP A 25 18.11 6.82 9.17
N GLU A 26 19.34 6.59 9.58
CA GLU A 26 19.75 6.70 10.98
C GLU A 26 19.70 8.13 11.51
N SER A 27 19.73 9.11 10.62
CA SER A 27 19.69 10.52 11.03
C SER A 27 18.30 11.03 11.33
N VAL A 28 17.27 10.23 11.09
CA VAL A 28 15.89 10.61 11.34
C VAL A 28 15.64 10.67 12.86
N THR A 29 14.98 11.75 13.30
CA THR A 29 14.63 11.89 14.71
C THR A 29 13.50 10.96 15.08
N LEU A 30 13.35 10.70 16.38
CA LEU A 30 12.27 9.84 16.87
C LEU A 30 10.91 10.41 16.49
N GLU A 31 10.74 11.71 16.67
CA GLU A 31 9.47 12.35 16.32
C GLU A 31 9.14 12.18 14.85
N LYS A 32 10.14 12.35 13.99
CA LYS A 32 9.95 12.19 12.56
C LYS A 32 9.65 10.72 12.22
N SER A 33 10.31 9.81 12.91
CA SER A 33 10.06 8.38 12.71
C SER A 33 8.61 8.03 13.02
N ILE A 34 8.05 8.59 14.09
CA ILE A 34 6.67 8.33 14.45
C ILE A 34 5.72 8.86 13.37
N GLU A 35 5.98 10.07 12.88
CA GLU A 35 5.17 10.64 11.81
C GLU A 35 5.22 9.79 10.55
N LEU A 36 6.41 9.35 10.19
CA LEU A 36 6.59 8.51 9.02
C LEU A 36 5.91 7.16 9.19
N PHE A 37 5.99 6.60 10.39
CA PHE A 37 5.33 5.34 10.68
C PHE A 37 3.82 5.45 10.54
N GLU A 38 3.26 6.55 11.05
CA GLU A 38 1.83 6.79 10.92
C GLU A 38 1.41 6.92 9.46
N GLU A 39 2.20 7.65 8.68
CA GLU A 39 1.93 7.81 7.26
C GLU A 39 2.02 6.45 6.56
N GLY A 40 3.06 5.70 6.88
CA GLY A 40 3.25 4.38 6.29
C GLY A 40 2.10 3.44 6.61
N THR A 41 1.60 3.49 7.83
CA THR A 41 0.48 2.65 8.24
C THR A 41 -0.77 2.98 7.43
N LYS A 42 -1.04 4.27 7.23
CA LYS A 42 -2.19 4.69 6.45
C LYS A 42 -2.07 4.26 5.00
N LEU A 43 -0.88 4.42 4.44
CA LEU A 43 -0.63 4.01 3.05
C LEU A 43 -0.73 2.51 2.89
N SER A 44 -0.21 1.78 3.85
CA SER A 44 -0.26 0.32 3.85
C SER A 44 -1.70 -0.16 3.87
N LYS A 45 -2.51 0.44 4.72
CA LYS A 45 -3.92 0.11 4.82
C LYS A 45 -4.64 0.39 3.51
N TYR A 46 -4.35 1.54 2.92
CA TYR A 46 -4.96 1.91 1.65
C TYR A 46 -4.60 0.91 0.55
N CYS A 47 -3.34 0.54 0.47
CA CYS A 47 -2.89 -0.44 -0.50
C CYS A 47 -3.53 -1.81 -0.25
N SER A 48 -3.63 -2.21 1.01
CA SER A 48 -4.27 -3.47 1.37
C SER A 48 -5.72 -3.52 0.93
N GLU A 49 -6.43 -2.41 1.10
CA GLU A 49 -7.82 -2.35 0.70
C GLU A 49 -7.97 -2.54 -0.81
N ILE A 50 -7.09 -1.91 -1.57
CA ILE A 50 -7.11 -2.05 -3.02
C ILE A 50 -6.79 -3.48 -3.43
N LEU A 51 -5.77 -4.07 -2.81
CA LEU A 51 -5.39 -5.44 -3.10
C LEU A 51 -6.49 -6.42 -2.71
N GLU A 52 -7.14 -6.17 -1.59
CA GLU A 52 -8.24 -7.01 -1.16
C GLU A 52 -9.36 -7.03 -2.18
N GLN A 53 -9.71 -5.86 -2.72
CA GLN A 53 -10.72 -5.78 -3.75
C GLN A 53 -10.30 -6.52 -5.00
N ALA A 54 -9.03 -6.40 -5.37
CA ALA A 54 -8.51 -7.10 -6.54
C ALA A 54 -8.51 -8.60 -6.32
N GLU A 55 -8.15 -9.05 -5.12
CA GLU A 55 -8.16 -10.46 -4.78
C GLU A 55 -9.56 -11.06 -4.85
N ILE A 56 -10.55 -10.33 -4.37
CA ILE A 56 -11.92 -10.79 -4.43
C ILE A 56 -12.35 -11.00 -5.87
N ARG A 57 -11.96 -10.09 -6.75
CA ARG A 57 -12.27 -10.24 -8.16
C ARG A 57 -11.59 -11.46 -8.77
N ILE A 58 -10.33 -11.64 -8.44
CA ILE A 58 -9.56 -12.76 -8.93
C ILE A 58 -10.13 -14.08 -8.41
N GLU A 59 -10.50 -14.11 -7.15
CA GLU A 59 -11.09 -15.30 -6.55
C GLU A 59 -12.39 -15.68 -7.24
N ASN A 60 -13.22 -14.69 -7.57
CA ASN A 60 -14.46 -14.97 -8.28
C ASN A 60 -14.23 -15.60 -9.63
N VAL A 61 -13.18 -15.19 -10.30
CA VAL A 61 -12.83 -15.76 -11.58
C VAL A 61 -12.20 -17.15 -11.40
N ASN A 62 -11.29 -17.27 -10.46
CA ASN A 62 -10.56 -18.50 -10.24
C ASN A 62 -11.30 -19.57 -9.47
N SER A 63 -12.35 -19.20 -8.76
CA SER A 63 -13.10 -20.18 -7.98
C SER A 63 -13.68 -21.29 -8.83
N ASN A 64 -13.94 -20.99 -10.08
CA ASN A 64 -14.43 -22.00 -11.01
C ASN A 64 -13.34 -22.94 -11.49
N GLU A 65 -12.11 -22.46 -11.45
CA GLU A 65 -10.98 -23.23 -11.92
C GLU A 65 -10.40 -24.16 -10.87
N THR A 66 -10.42 -23.70 -9.64
CA THR A 66 -9.83 -24.47 -8.54
C THR A 66 -10.67 -25.65 -8.14
N GLU A 67 -11.91 -25.69 -8.58
CA GLU A 67 -12.79 -26.81 -8.33
C GLU A 67 -12.74 -27.81 -9.46
#